data_8e466e66393a97a266b8c6ee52c5d82f
#
_entry.id   8e466e66393a97a266b8c6ee52c5d82f
#
_cell.length_a   1.000
_cell.length_b   1.000
_cell.length_c   1.000
_cell.angle_alpha   90.00
_cell.angle_beta   90.00
_cell.angle_gamma   90.00
#
_symmetry.space_group_name_H-M   'P 1'
#
loop_
_entity.id
_entity.type
_entity.pdbx_description
1 polymer ?
#
loop_
_entity_poly.entity_id
_entity_poly.type
_entity_poly.pdbx_seq_one_letter_code
_entity_poly.pdbx_strand_id
1 'polypeptide(L)'
;EFNKLIQDKLMKTGFKNCGSICNEKIKSEVLKSSTFAVAKSGTISLEICNAKVPSVIIYKMNAINFLIVKMLVKVKYANIINIAANKEIIPELLQSNCNSKNIFKNVDNYFDNNELIQNQINKSQEIIKNFKTNKSSEIAALVLTNSL
;
A
#
# COMPACT_ATOMS: atom_id res chain seq x y z
N GLU A 1 -10.61 -3.20 21.90
CA GLU A 1 -10.05 -4.55 22.04
C GLU A 1 -8.77 -4.73 21.21
N PHE A 2 -8.78 -4.46 19.90
CA PHE A 2 -7.61 -4.57 19.02
C PHE A 2 -6.43 -3.67 19.43
N ASN A 3 -6.69 -2.42 19.83
CA ASN A 3 -5.63 -1.49 20.24
C ASN A 3 -4.83 -1.98 21.44
N LYS A 4 -5.52 -2.54 22.42
CA LYS A 4 -4.86 -3.10 23.61
C LYS A 4 -3.94 -4.27 23.22
N LEU A 5 -4.42 -5.16 22.34
CA LEU A 5 -3.64 -6.27 21.82
C LEU A 5 -2.38 -5.82 21.06
N ILE A 6 -2.50 -4.76 20.26
CA ILE A 6 -1.36 -4.19 19.52
C ILE A 6 -0.36 -3.57 20.50
N GLN A 7 -0.83 -2.77 21.45
CA GLN A 7 0.04 -2.16 22.48
C GLN A 7 0.76 -3.22 23.32
N ASP A 8 0.06 -4.26 23.77
CA ASP A 8 0.66 -5.35 24.52
C ASP A 8 1.75 -6.09 23.73
N LYS A 9 1.52 -6.28 22.43
CA LYS A 9 2.54 -6.87 21.55
C LYS A 9 3.73 -5.94 21.33
N LEU A 10 3.51 -4.65 21.12
CA LEU A 10 4.58 -3.66 20.96
C LEU A 10 5.44 -3.57 22.21
N MET A 11 4.85 -3.54 23.41
CA MET A 11 5.58 -3.54 24.68
C MET A 11 6.48 -4.78 24.83
N LYS A 12 6.01 -5.94 24.36
CA LYS A 12 6.79 -7.20 24.43
C LYS A 12 7.99 -7.22 23.46
N THR A 13 8.00 -6.38 22.42
CA THR A 13 9.10 -6.35 21.45
C THR A 13 10.29 -5.49 21.88
N GLY A 14 10.17 -4.73 22.98
CA GLY A 14 11.23 -3.85 23.47
C GLY A 14 11.44 -2.56 22.65
N PHE A 15 10.59 -2.30 21.67
CA PHE A 15 10.64 -1.02 20.92
C PHE A 15 10.12 0.11 21.80
N LYS A 16 11.00 1.09 22.08
CA LYS A 16 10.69 2.23 22.99
C LYS A 16 9.89 3.36 22.31
N ASN A 17 9.95 3.45 20.98
CA ASN A 17 9.38 4.58 20.21
C ASN A 17 8.31 4.12 19.22
N CYS A 18 7.34 3.35 19.66
CA CYS A 18 6.23 2.92 18.84
C CYS A 18 4.89 3.23 19.50
N GLY A 19 3.90 3.54 18.67
CA GLY A 19 2.55 3.83 19.10
C GLY A 19 1.52 3.29 18.11
N SER A 20 0.25 3.27 18.52
CA SER A 20 -0.86 2.94 17.64
C SER A 20 -1.79 4.15 17.45
N ILE A 21 -2.27 4.36 16.23
CA ILE A 21 -3.12 5.48 15.84
C ILE A 21 -4.42 4.94 15.30
N CYS A 22 -5.54 5.39 15.86
CA CYS A 22 -6.88 4.97 15.45
C CYS A 22 -7.73 6.13 14.93
N ASN A 23 -7.23 7.36 15.04
CA ASN A 23 -7.94 8.55 14.58
C ASN A 23 -7.52 8.87 13.14
N GLU A 24 -8.49 9.00 12.22
CA GLU A 24 -8.25 9.27 10.80
C GLU A 24 -7.53 10.61 10.54
N LYS A 25 -7.81 11.65 11.33
CA LYS A 25 -7.11 12.94 11.20
C LYS A 25 -5.64 12.80 11.56
N ILE A 26 -5.35 12.17 12.70
CA ILE A 26 -3.98 11.89 13.15
C ILE A 26 -3.25 10.98 12.16
N LYS A 27 -3.94 9.96 11.62
CA LYS A 27 -3.40 9.07 10.59
C LYS A 27 -2.90 9.85 9.38
N SER A 28 -3.70 10.79 8.88
CA SER A 28 -3.33 11.62 7.73
C SER A 28 -2.10 12.51 8.00
N GLU A 29 -2.00 13.08 9.19
CA GLU A 29 -0.86 13.89 9.61
C GLU A 29 0.42 13.05 9.74
N VAL A 30 0.30 11.88 10.37
CA VAL A 30 1.43 10.95 10.52
C VAL A 30 1.89 10.43 9.16
N LEU A 31 0.98 10.10 8.24
CA LEU A 31 1.36 9.71 6.89
C LEU A 31 2.17 10.80 6.20
N LYS A 32 1.74 12.07 6.27
CA LYS A 32 2.45 13.19 5.64
C LYS A 32 3.85 13.44 6.23
N SER A 33 4.06 13.10 7.49
CA SER A 33 5.36 13.24 8.19
C SER A 33 6.20 11.95 8.15
N SER A 34 5.67 10.87 7.58
CA SER A 34 6.37 9.59 7.51
C SER A 34 7.47 9.60 6.46
N THR A 35 8.62 9.03 6.78
CA THR A 35 9.74 8.85 5.85
C THR A 35 9.54 7.64 4.95
N PHE A 36 8.88 6.59 5.44
CA PHE A 36 8.62 5.34 4.71
C PHE A 36 7.40 4.63 5.27
N ALA A 37 6.70 3.85 4.45
CA ALA A 37 5.54 3.07 4.88
C ALA A 37 5.67 1.59 4.50
N VAL A 38 5.31 0.72 5.43
CA VAL A 38 5.05 -0.70 5.18
C VAL A 38 3.55 -0.92 5.33
N ALA A 39 2.88 -1.29 4.25
CA ALA A 39 1.42 -1.35 4.24
C ALA A 39 0.90 -2.66 3.66
N LYS A 40 -0.27 -3.10 4.14
CA LYS A 40 -1.01 -4.18 3.51
C LYS A 40 -1.63 -3.69 2.20
N SER A 41 -1.70 -4.57 1.19
CA SER A 41 -2.43 -4.26 -0.06
C SER A 41 -3.88 -3.85 0.23
N GLY A 42 -4.32 -2.76 -0.41
CA GLY A 42 -5.65 -2.17 -0.27
C GLY A 42 -5.66 -0.69 -0.61
N THR A 43 -6.75 0.00 -0.28
CA THR A 43 -6.93 1.44 -0.54
C THR A 43 -5.93 2.34 0.18
N ILE A 44 -5.34 1.87 1.28
CA ILE A 44 -4.29 2.60 2.03
C ILE A 44 -3.10 2.97 1.13
N SER A 45 -2.81 2.19 0.09
CA SER A 45 -1.75 2.51 -0.85
C SER A 45 -2.00 3.82 -1.62
N LEU A 46 -3.27 4.14 -1.91
CA LEU A 46 -3.63 5.42 -2.53
C LEU A 46 -3.38 6.60 -1.57
N GLU A 47 -3.69 6.42 -0.29
CA GLU A 47 -3.45 7.44 0.74
C GLU A 47 -1.95 7.70 0.92
N ILE A 48 -1.14 6.62 1.01
CA ILE A 48 0.32 6.68 1.13
C ILE A 48 0.92 7.39 -0.08
N CYS A 49 0.53 6.99 -1.28
CA CYS A 49 1.00 7.64 -2.51
C CYS A 49 0.56 9.11 -2.57
N ASN A 50 -0.67 9.43 -2.18
CA ASN A 50 -1.15 10.82 -2.15
C ASN A 50 -0.37 11.68 -1.14
N ALA A 51 0.09 11.09 -0.05
CA ALA A 51 0.97 11.72 0.92
C ALA A 51 2.43 11.82 0.46
N LYS A 52 2.77 11.27 -0.72
CA LYS A 52 4.13 11.21 -1.29
C LYS A 52 5.13 10.45 -0.41
N VAL A 53 4.67 9.39 0.24
CA VAL A 53 5.49 8.54 1.09
C VAL A 53 5.94 7.31 0.30
N PRO A 54 7.23 7.01 0.23
CA PRO A 54 7.70 5.76 -0.38
C PRO A 54 7.26 4.58 0.48
N SER A 55 7.01 3.44 -0.19
CA SER A 55 6.42 2.32 0.53
C SER A 55 6.76 0.95 -0.07
N VAL A 56 6.57 -0.08 0.73
CA VAL A 56 6.51 -1.48 0.32
C VAL A 56 5.15 -2.05 0.71
N ILE A 57 4.55 -2.81 -0.20
CA ILE A 57 3.29 -3.49 0.06
C ILE A 57 3.57 -4.92 0.49
N ILE A 58 2.97 -5.29 1.60
CA ILE A 58 3.03 -6.65 2.14
C ILE A 58 1.65 -7.29 2.06
N TYR A 59 1.60 -8.57 1.69
CA TYR A 59 0.36 -9.31 1.70
C TYR A 59 0.58 -10.80 1.91
N LYS A 60 -0.12 -11.34 2.91
CA LYS A 60 -0.11 -12.77 3.22
C LYS A 60 -1.52 -13.24 3.50
N MET A 61 -1.93 -14.31 2.86
CA MET A 61 -3.20 -14.98 3.07
C MET A 61 -2.98 -16.48 3.22
N ASN A 62 -4.03 -17.20 3.62
CA ASN A 62 -4.00 -18.65 3.66
C ASN A 62 -3.64 -19.21 2.27
N ALA A 63 -2.84 -20.28 2.24
CA ALA A 63 -2.34 -20.88 0.99
C ALA A 63 -3.47 -21.35 0.06
N ILE A 64 -4.56 -21.90 0.61
CA ILE A 64 -5.73 -22.33 -0.16
C ILE A 64 -6.40 -21.14 -0.83
N ASN A 65 -6.64 -20.05 -0.08
CA ASN A 65 -7.26 -18.83 -0.62
C ASN A 65 -6.35 -18.20 -1.69
N PHE A 66 -5.04 -18.23 -1.49
CA PHE A 66 -4.09 -17.73 -2.48
C PHE A 66 -4.14 -18.53 -3.78
N LEU A 67 -4.23 -19.84 -3.69
CA LEU A 67 -4.35 -20.71 -4.87
C LEU A 67 -5.63 -20.40 -5.65
N ILE A 68 -6.76 -20.26 -4.94
CA ILE A 68 -8.06 -19.91 -5.55
C ILE A 68 -7.98 -18.54 -6.25
N VAL A 69 -7.46 -17.53 -5.55
CA VAL A 69 -7.29 -16.19 -6.12
C VAL A 69 -6.37 -16.22 -7.34
N LYS A 70 -5.26 -16.94 -7.28
CA LYS A 70 -4.32 -17.08 -8.40
C LYS A 70 -4.94 -17.75 -9.63
N MET A 71 -5.88 -18.67 -9.43
CA MET A 71 -6.60 -19.33 -10.52
C MET A 71 -7.70 -18.45 -11.13
N LEU A 72 -8.39 -17.68 -10.30
CA LEU A 72 -9.55 -16.87 -10.73
C LEU A 72 -9.13 -15.48 -11.23
N VAL A 73 -8.06 -14.92 -10.67
CA VAL A 73 -7.67 -13.54 -10.91
C VAL A 73 -6.43 -13.50 -11.78
N LYS A 74 -6.59 -13.06 -13.03
CA LYS A 74 -5.50 -12.92 -14.02
C LYS A 74 -4.66 -11.65 -13.84
N VAL A 75 -4.69 -10.99 -12.67
CA VAL A 75 -3.86 -9.82 -12.43
C VAL A 75 -2.47 -10.20 -11.93
N LYS A 76 -1.48 -9.53 -12.47
CA LYS A 76 -0.06 -9.75 -12.15
C LYS A 76 0.33 -9.16 -10.79
N TYR A 77 -0.36 -8.11 -10.36
CA TYR A 77 -0.06 -7.30 -9.17
C TYR A 77 -1.20 -7.32 -8.16
N ALA A 78 -0.88 -7.14 -6.89
CA ALA A 78 -1.86 -7.05 -5.81
C ALA A 78 -2.17 -5.60 -5.40
N ASN A 79 -1.29 -4.66 -5.73
CA ASN A 79 -1.45 -3.23 -5.43
C ASN A 79 -2.15 -2.51 -6.57
N ILE A 80 -3.10 -1.64 -6.25
CA ILE A 80 -3.90 -0.90 -7.24
C ILE A 80 -3.04 0.03 -8.13
N ILE A 81 -1.96 0.62 -7.61
CA ILE A 81 -1.04 1.46 -8.38
C ILE A 81 -0.31 0.63 -9.42
N ASN A 82 0.23 -0.54 -9.03
CA ASN A 82 0.92 -1.46 -9.93
C ASN A 82 -0.02 -2.04 -10.98
N ILE A 83 -1.26 -2.36 -10.60
CA ILE A 83 -2.31 -2.82 -11.52
C ILE A 83 -2.59 -1.74 -12.58
N ALA A 84 -2.82 -0.51 -12.15
CA ALA A 84 -3.13 0.60 -13.04
C ALA A 84 -1.96 0.96 -13.98
N ALA A 85 -0.73 0.83 -13.49
CA ALA A 85 0.48 1.04 -14.28
C ALA A 85 0.84 -0.15 -15.19
N ASN A 86 0.23 -1.32 -14.96
CA ASN A 86 0.66 -2.61 -15.50
C ASN A 86 2.17 -2.87 -15.32
N LYS A 87 2.74 -2.33 -14.25
CA LYS A 87 4.16 -2.37 -13.93
C LYS A 87 4.36 -2.28 -12.42
N GLU A 88 5.42 -2.92 -11.90
CA GLU A 88 5.81 -2.76 -10.51
C GLU A 88 6.45 -1.38 -10.30
N ILE A 89 5.71 -0.50 -9.62
CA ILE A 89 6.16 0.82 -9.17
C ILE A 89 6.48 0.76 -7.68
N ILE A 90 5.61 0.07 -6.93
CA ILE A 90 5.74 -0.15 -5.50
C ILE A 90 6.08 -1.62 -5.29
N PRO A 91 7.18 -1.97 -4.62
CA PRO A 91 7.53 -3.37 -4.36
C PRO A 91 6.41 -4.11 -3.63
N GLU A 92 6.13 -5.34 -4.06
CA GLU A 92 5.13 -6.21 -3.46
C GLU A 92 5.77 -7.47 -2.88
N LEU A 93 5.71 -7.61 -1.58
CA LEU A 93 6.15 -8.81 -0.87
C LEU A 93 4.95 -9.69 -0.55
N LEU A 94 4.71 -10.67 -1.42
CA LEU A 94 3.53 -11.54 -1.34
C LEU A 94 3.90 -12.91 -0.77
N GLN A 95 3.03 -13.49 0.03
CA GLN A 95 3.10 -14.87 0.54
C GLN A 95 4.45 -15.22 1.19
N SER A 96 5.23 -16.12 0.58
CA SER A 96 6.56 -16.53 1.06
C SER A 96 7.58 -15.39 1.11
N ASN A 97 7.44 -14.42 0.18
CA ASN A 97 8.29 -13.23 0.15
C ASN A 97 7.92 -12.23 1.24
N CYS A 98 6.72 -12.32 1.82
CA CYS A 98 6.29 -11.51 2.97
C CYS A 98 6.91 -12.07 4.27
N ASN A 99 8.18 -11.80 4.48
CA ASN A 99 8.94 -12.18 5.66
C ASN A 99 9.82 -11.00 6.14
N SER A 100 10.25 -11.04 7.41
CA SER A 100 11.00 -9.95 8.05
C SER A 100 12.29 -9.60 7.30
N LYS A 101 13.02 -10.61 6.81
CA LYS A 101 14.27 -10.41 6.06
C LYS A 101 14.06 -9.61 4.79
N ASN A 102 13.05 -9.97 3.99
CA ASN A 102 12.76 -9.29 2.74
C ASN A 102 12.17 -7.89 2.97
N ILE A 103 11.33 -7.73 4.01
CA ILE A 103 10.81 -6.41 4.39
C ILE A 103 11.97 -5.51 4.77
N PHE A 104 12.85 -5.95 5.68
CA PHE A 104 14.03 -5.18 6.08
C PHE A 104 14.90 -4.81 4.89
N LYS A 105 15.25 -5.78 4.04
CA LYS A 105 16.07 -5.54 2.85
C LYS A 105 15.46 -4.48 1.91
N ASN A 106 14.13 -4.49 1.71
CA ASN A 106 13.47 -3.47 0.89
C ASN A 106 13.54 -2.10 1.54
N VAL A 107 13.24 -2.00 2.83
CA VAL A 107 13.29 -0.74 3.58
C VAL A 107 14.70 -0.16 3.54
N ASP A 108 15.71 -0.96 3.88
CA ASP A 108 17.12 -0.59 3.89
C ASP A 108 17.58 -0.04 2.54
N ASN A 109 17.27 -0.77 1.46
CA ASN A 109 17.61 -0.35 0.09
C ASN A 109 17.00 1.02 -0.29
N TYR A 110 15.82 1.35 0.23
CA TYR A 110 15.23 2.67 0.01
C TYR A 110 15.92 3.77 0.81
N PHE A 111 16.34 3.48 2.05
CA PHE A 111 17.08 4.47 2.84
C PHE A 111 18.46 4.79 2.26
N ASP A 112 19.09 3.80 1.62
CA ASP A 112 20.39 3.96 0.97
C ASP A 112 20.32 4.60 -0.42
N ASN A 113 19.12 4.68 -1.03
CA ASN A 113 18.97 5.10 -2.42
C ASN A 113 17.84 6.13 -2.61
N ASN A 114 18.20 7.39 -2.54
CA ASN A 114 17.27 8.51 -2.73
C ASN A 114 16.63 8.54 -4.14
N GLU A 115 17.32 8.03 -5.16
CA GLU A 115 16.77 7.96 -6.52
C GLU A 115 15.59 6.99 -6.60
N LEU A 116 15.65 5.85 -5.91
CA LEU A 116 14.53 4.91 -5.80
C LEU A 116 13.32 5.56 -5.15
N ILE A 117 13.54 6.33 -4.09
CA ILE A 117 12.49 7.08 -3.40
C ILE A 117 11.79 8.03 -4.37
N GLN A 118 12.54 8.90 -5.03
CA GLN A 118 11.99 9.90 -5.93
C GLN A 118 11.30 9.27 -7.14
N ASN A 119 11.87 8.21 -7.71
CA ASN A 119 11.29 7.48 -8.82
C ASN A 119 9.94 6.85 -8.45
N GLN A 120 9.84 6.21 -7.27
CA GLN A 120 8.57 5.64 -6.81
C GLN A 120 7.52 6.73 -6.57
N ILE A 121 7.88 7.81 -5.89
CA ILE A 121 6.97 8.93 -5.62
C ILE A 121 6.46 9.53 -6.93
N ASN A 122 7.35 9.88 -7.85
CA ASN A 122 6.98 10.52 -9.12
C ASN A 122 6.04 9.64 -9.95
N LYS A 123 6.38 8.35 -10.12
CA LYS A 123 5.54 7.40 -10.88
C LYS A 123 4.20 7.16 -10.21
N SER A 124 4.17 7.04 -8.89
CA SER A 124 2.91 6.88 -8.16
C SER A 124 2.00 8.11 -8.28
N GLN A 125 2.58 9.32 -8.24
CA GLN A 125 1.85 10.56 -8.42
C GLN A 125 1.27 10.68 -9.84
N GLU A 126 1.99 10.24 -10.86
CA GLU A 126 1.51 10.21 -12.24
C GLU A 126 0.26 9.30 -12.36
N ILE A 127 0.31 8.10 -11.81
CA ILE A 127 -0.84 7.18 -11.80
C ILE A 127 -2.02 7.76 -11.03
N ILE A 128 -1.79 8.36 -9.85
CA ILE A 128 -2.87 8.94 -9.05
C ILE A 128 -3.58 10.10 -9.77
N LYS A 129 -2.88 10.89 -10.57
CA LYS A 129 -3.51 11.95 -11.37
C LYS A 129 -4.59 11.37 -12.29
N ASN A 130 -4.39 10.18 -12.83
CA ASN A 130 -5.36 9.51 -13.70
C ASN A 130 -6.61 9.04 -12.93
N PHE A 131 -6.51 8.79 -11.61
CA PHE A 131 -7.67 8.46 -10.77
C PHE A 131 -8.45 9.69 -10.28
N LYS A 132 -7.84 10.87 -10.33
CA LYS A 132 -8.47 12.14 -9.89
C LYS A 132 -9.36 12.77 -10.97
N THR A 133 -9.96 11.99 -11.85
CA THR A 133 -10.99 12.53 -12.75
C THR A 133 -12.20 12.92 -11.92
N ASN A 134 -12.53 14.22 -11.92
CA ASN A 134 -13.59 14.84 -11.10
C ASN A 134 -15.02 14.35 -11.40
N LYS A 135 -15.18 13.25 -12.16
CA LYS A 135 -16.44 12.83 -12.76
C LYS A 135 -16.70 11.33 -12.72
N SER A 136 -16.13 10.60 -11.74
CA SER A 136 -16.34 9.15 -11.66
C SER A 136 -17.81 8.75 -11.55
N SER A 137 -18.63 9.53 -10.83
CA SER A 137 -20.07 9.32 -10.74
C SER A 137 -20.81 9.67 -12.04
N GLU A 138 -20.40 10.73 -12.75
CA GLU A 138 -20.97 11.10 -14.05
C GLU A 138 -20.60 10.07 -15.12
N ILE A 139 -19.35 9.59 -15.14
CA ILE A 139 -18.90 8.54 -16.06
C ILE A 139 -19.64 7.24 -15.78
N ALA A 140 -19.80 6.86 -14.51
CA ALA A 140 -20.56 5.67 -14.13
C ALA A 140 -22.04 5.79 -14.55
N ALA A 141 -22.67 6.96 -14.38
CA ALA A 141 -24.03 7.21 -14.84
C ALA A 141 -24.14 7.10 -16.37
N LEU A 142 -23.19 7.69 -17.11
CA LEU A 142 -23.15 7.61 -18.57
C LEU A 142 -22.99 6.18 -19.10
N VAL A 143 -22.13 5.37 -18.46
CA VAL A 143 -21.97 3.95 -18.82
C VAL A 143 -23.25 3.17 -18.57
N LEU A 144 -23.92 3.41 -17.44
CA LEU A 144 -25.19 2.75 -17.13
C LEU A 144 -26.33 3.17 -18.08
N THR A 145 -26.41 4.44 -18.45
CA THR A 145 -27.45 4.92 -19.40
C THR A 145 -27.22 4.46 -20.83
N ASN A 146 -25.99 4.23 -21.25
CA ASN A 146 -25.67 3.74 -22.60
C ASN A 146 -25.73 2.19 -22.71
N SER A 147 -25.90 1.49 -21.60
CA SER A 147 -26.03 0.02 -21.56
C SER A 147 -27.47 -0.46 -21.39
N LEU A 148 -28.44 0.45 -21.33
CA LEU A 148 -29.89 0.21 -21.38
C LEU A 148 -30.44 0.48 -22.79
#